data_d4e9fe7a29f46a0a6d0bff80e53b1342
#
_entry.id   d4e9fe7a29f46a0a6d0bff80e53b1342
#
_cell.length_a   1.000
_cell.length_b   1.000
_cell.length_c   1.000
_cell.angle_alpha   90.00
_cell.angle_beta   90.00
_cell.angle_gamma   90.00
#
_symmetry.space_group_name_H-M   'P 1'
#
loop_
_entity.id
_entity.type
_entity.pdbx_description
1 polymer ?
#
loop_
_entity_poly.entity_id
_entity_poly.type
_entity_poly.pdbx_seq_one_letter_code
_entity_poly.pdbx_strand_id
1 'polypeptide(L)'
;MDSFKTIKSKITPLDRINVDTDQIIPKQFLKLVQKTGYGNYLFYDWRFDQKNELRNDFILNDPNYAGRLILLTRENFGCGSSREHAVWALFDYGFRVIIAPSFADIFFNNCFKTGMLPIVLESAEIDYFFSLDSDIYVEVNLSLIH
;
A
#
# COMPACT_ATOMS: atom_id res chain seq x y z
N MET A 1 -23.60 1.81 -12.23
CA MET A 1 -22.24 1.37 -12.47
C MET A 1 -21.26 2.52 -12.26
N ASP A 2 -20.43 2.37 -11.33
CA ASP A 2 -19.59 3.48 -10.92
C ASP A 2 -18.16 3.35 -11.38
N SER A 3 -17.99 2.88 -12.62
CA SER A 3 -16.68 2.67 -13.21
C SER A 3 -15.87 3.95 -13.41
N PHE A 4 -16.50 5.10 -13.25
CA PHE A 4 -15.84 6.38 -13.45
C PHE A 4 -15.58 7.11 -12.14
N LYS A 5 -15.37 6.38 -11.11
CA LYS A 5 -15.10 6.99 -9.83
C LYS A 5 -13.76 7.69 -9.81
N THR A 6 -13.75 8.77 -9.10
CA THR A 6 -12.52 9.46 -8.74
C THR A 6 -12.22 9.13 -7.28
N ILE A 7 -10.99 8.76 -7.00
CA ILE A 7 -10.53 8.61 -5.64
C ILE A 7 -9.78 9.87 -5.28
N LYS A 8 -10.24 10.53 -4.22
CA LYS A 8 -9.60 11.73 -3.71
C LYS A 8 -9.17 11.46 -2.28
N SER A 9 -7.87 11.54 -2.03
CA SER A 9 -7.32 11.22 -0.73
C SER A 9 -5.98 11.91 -0.53
N LYS A 10 -5.62 12.09 0.71
CA LYS A 10 -4.24 12.39 1.07
C LYS A 10 -3.40 11.14 0.87
N ILE A 11 -2.10 11.31 0.76
CA ILE A 11 -1.15 10.24 0.50
C ILE A 11 -0.49 9.81 1.80
N THR A 12 -0.28 8.51 1.97
CA THR A 12 0.64 7.98 2.98
C THR A 12 1.98 7.70 2.29
N PRO A 13 3.03 8.48 2.58
CA PRO A 13 4.33 8.27 1.95
C PRO A 13 5.14 7.22 2.71
N LEU A 14 5.40 6.11 2.06
CA LEU A 14 6.26 5.05 2.57
C LEU A 14 7.57 5.07 1.79
N ASP A 15 8.57 5.76 2.31
CA ASP A 15 9.82 6.02 1.60
C ASP A 15 10.78 4.83 1.74
N ARG A 16 10.45 3.73 1.09
CA ARG A 16 11.25 2.51 1.09
C ARG A 16 11.28 1.87 -0.27
N ILE A 17 12.43 1.33 -0.65
CA ILE A 17 12.60 0.54 -1.88
C ILE A 17 12.51 -0.94 -1.54
N ASN A 18 12.20 -1.76 -2.55
CA ASN A 18 12.21 -3.22 -2.43
C ASN A 18 11.38 -3.74 -1.26
N VAL A 19 10.20 -3.15 -1.06
CA VAL A 19 9.29 -3.64 -0.03
C VAL A 19 8.78 -5.01 -0.46
N ASP A 20 9.20 -6.06 0.23
CA ASP A 20 8.84 -7.40 -0.16
C ASP A 20 7.56 -7.89 0.52
N THR A 21 7.03 -8.99 0.01
CA THR A 21 5.75 -9.51 0.49
C THR A 21 5.81 -9.98 1.94
N ASP A 22 6.98 -10.40 2.43
CA ASP A 22 7.12 -10.79 3.83
C ASP A 22 7.13 -9.58 4.77
N GLN A 23 7.57 -8.42 4.28
CA GLN A 23 7.47 -7.17 5.03
C GLN A 23 6.02 -6.66 5.02
N ILE A 24 5.31 -6.82 3.90
CA ILE A 24 3.91 -6.41 3.80
C ILE A 24 3.05 -7.28 4.72
N ILE A 25 3.22 -8.58 4.66
CA ILE A 25 2.52 -9.52 5.54
C ILE A 25 3.45 -10.67 5.92
N PRO A 26 3.93 -10.72 7.17
CA PRO A 26 4.80 -11.82 7.60
C PRO A 26 4.12 -13.18 7.46
N LYS A 27 4.90 -14.17 7.09
CA LYS A 27 4.38 -15.48 6.73
C LYS A 27 3.63 -16.19 7.87
N GLN A 28 3.94 -15.89 9.14
CA GLN A 28 3.24 -16.51 10.25
C GLN A 28 1.75 -16.15 10.30
N PHE A 29 1.34 -15.10 9.59
CA PHE A 29 -0.06 -14.68 9.55
C PHE A 29 -0.83 -15.24 8.34
N LEU A 30 -0.18 -16.05 7.50
CA LEU A 30 -0.81 -16.58 6.28
C LEU A 30 -1.76 -17.75 6.57
N LYS A 31 -1.90 -18.17 7.83
CA LYS A 31 -2.71 -19.31 8.22
C LYS A 31 -4.20 -18.98 8.34
N LEU A 32 -4.56 -17.71 8.22
CA LEU A 32 -5.97 -17.32 8.27
C LEU A 32 -6.68 -17.85 7.04
N VAL A 33 -7.89 -18.37 7.24
CA VAL A 33 -8.66 -18.98 6.14
C VAL A 33 -9.55 -17.99 5.42
N GLN A 34 -9.70 -16.78 5.94
CA GLN A 34 -10.56 -15.75 5.37
C GLN A 34 -9.70 -14.72 4.62
N LYS A 35 -10.30 -14.03 3.65
CA LYS A 35 -9.62 -12.93 2.94
C LYS A 35 -9.67 -11.61 3.71
N THR A 36 -10.35 -11.57 4.83
CA THR A 36 -10.50 -10.37 5.65
C THR A 36 -9.72 -10.54 6.95
N GLY A 37 -9.40 -9.41 7.57
CA GLY A 37 -8.65 -9.39 8.82
C GLY A 37 -7.15 -9.29 8.66
N TYR A 38 -6.64 -9.44 7.45
CA TYR A 38 -5.19 -9.35 7.20
C TYR A 38 -4.65 -7.93 7.38
N GLY A 39 -5.50 -6.91 7.30
CA GLY A 39 -5.09 -5.53 7.55
C GLY A 39 -4.52 -5.31 8.95
N ASN A 40 -4.94 -6.13 9.91
CA ASN A 40 -4.40 -6.07 11.27
C ASN A 40 -2.92 -6.43 11.32
N TYR A 41 -2.43 -7.16 10.32
CA TYR A 41 -1.06 -7.65 10.26
C TYR A 41 -0.22 -6.96 9.20
N LEU A 42 -0.79 -5.98 8.49
CA LEU A 42 -0.08 -5.22 7.46
C LEU A 42 1.15 -4.57 8.06
N PHE A 43 2.31 -4.78 7.43
CA PHE A 43 3.59 -4.26 7.89
C PHE A 43 3.86 -4.54 9.37
N TYR A 44 3.47 -5.72 9.83
CA TYR A 44 3.43 -6.02 11.25
C TYR A 44 4.76 -5.78 11.96
N ASP A 45 5.87 -6.20 11.36
CA ASP A 45 7.18 -6.08 11.99
C ASP A 45 7.69 -4.63 12.04
N TRP A 46 7.14 -3.77 11.19
CA TRP A 46 7.44 -2.34 11.25
C TRP A 46 6.50 -1.58 12.18
N ARG A 47 5.30 -2.08 12.36
CA ARG A 47 4.29 -1.43 13.19
C ARG A 47 4.38 -1.81 14.66
N PHE A 48 4.83 -3.01 14.94
CA PHE A 48 4.85 -3.53 16.31
C PHE A 48 6.25 -3.99 16.69
N ASP A 49 6.59 -3.85 17.98
CA ASP A 49 7.85 -4.34 18.51
C ASP A 49 7.71 -5.81 18.95
N GLN A 50 8.77 -6.34 19.55
CA GLN A 50 8.80 -7.75 19.99
C GLN A 50 7.78 -8.05 21.09
N LYS A 51 7.29 -7.02 21.77
CA LYS A 51 6.25 -7.15 22.81
C LYS A 51 4.85 -6.90 22.25
N ASN A 52 4.72 -6.81 20.93
CA ASN A 52 3.47 -6.51 20.23
C ASN A 52 2.90 -5.12 20.59
N GLU A 53 3.76 -4.20 20.95
CA GLU A 53 3.37 -2.82 21.21
C GLU A 53 3.68 -1.96 19.98
N LEU A 54 2.82 -0.95 19.73
CA LEU A 54 2.98 -0.07 18.59
C LEU A 54 4.29 0.70 18.66
N ARG A 55 5.03 0.70 17.55
CA ARG A 55 6.22 1.54 17.41
C ARG A 55 5.81 2.97 17.11
N ASN A 56 6.52 3.92 17.69
CA ASN A 56 6.22 5.35 17.47
C ASN A 56 6.84 5.90 16.20
N ASP A 57 7.77 5.18 15.60
CA ASP A 57 8.58 5.66 14.49
C ASP A 57 8.09 5.21 13.11
N PHE A 58 6.97 4.49 13.04
CA PHE A 58 6.45 4.05 11.76
C PHE A 58 5.24 4.89 11.35
N ILE A 59 5.24 5.30 10.07
CA ILE A 59 4.27 6.26 9.55
C ILE A 59 2.81 5.79 9.67
N LEU A 60 2.54 4.50 9.50
CA LEU A 60 1.17 4.00 9.61
C LEU A 60 0.62 4.05 11.04
N ASN A 61 1.49 4.17 12.03
CA ASN A 61 1.07 4.28 13.42
C ASN A 61 0.81 5.72 13.85
N ASP A 62 1.12 6.69 12.99
CA ASP A 62 0.84 8.09 13.25
C ASP A 62 -0.64 8.36 12.91
N PRO A 63 -1.44 8.80 13.89
CA PRO A 63 -2.87 9.05 13.65
C PRO A 63 -3.15 10.05 12.54
N ASN A 64 -2.20 10.94 12.24
CA ASN A 64 -2.37 11.92 11.15
C ASN A 64 -2.50 11.25 9.78
N TYR A 65 -2.03 10.02 9.64
CA TYR A 65 -2.07 9.28 8.37
C TYR A 65 -3.21 8.26 8.33
N ALA A 66 -4.04 8.20 9.35
CA ALA A 66 -5.15 7.24 9.37
C ALA A 66 -6.20 7.57 8.30
N GLY A 67 -6.78 6.52 7.71
CA GLY A 67 -7.89 6.67 6.76
C GLY A 67 -7.51 7.12 5.36
N ARG A 68 -6.23 7.21 5.05
CA ARG A 68 -5.78 7.58 3.70
C ARG A 68 -5.88 6.39 2.77
N LEU A 69 -6.31 6.64 1.53
CA LEU A 69 -6.60 5.60 0.55
C LEU A 69 -5.44 5.34 -0.41
N ILE A 70 -4.43 6.22 -0.42
CA ILE A 70 -3.33 6.17 -1.39
C ILE A 70 -2.02 5.94 -0.66
N LEU A 71 -1.31 4.88 -1.06
CA LEU A 71 0.04 4.60 -0.60
C LEU A 71 1.02 5.02 -1.68
N LEU A 72 1.99 5.86 -1.33
CA LEU A 72 3.08 6.26 -2.22
C LEU A 72 4.35 5.56 -1.75
N THR A 73 5.04 4.90 -2.65
CA THR A 73 6.24 4.15 -2.29
C THR A 73 7.29 4.21 -3.39
N ARG A 74 8.37 3.49 -3.21
CA ARG A 74 9.49 3.50 -4.14
C ARG A 74 9.52 2.21 -4.97
N GLU A 75 10.60 2.00 -5.73
CA GLU A 75 10.66 0.95 -6.74
C GLU A 75 10.59 -0.46 -6.18
N ASN A 76 10.14 -1.36 -7.06
CA ASN A 76 10.10 -2.79 -6.83
C ASN A 76 9.23 -3.19 -5.65
N PHE A 77 8.07 -2.55 -5.52
CA PHE A 77 7.13 -2.83 -4.44
C PHE A 77 6.47 -4.19 -4.65
N GLY A 78 6.35 -4.97 -3.59
CA GLY A 78 5.73 -6.29 -3.65
C GLY A 78 6.66 -7.40 -4.13
N CYS A 79 7.97 -7.17 -4.10
CA CYS A 79 8.94 -8.19 -4.48
C CYS A 79 8.96 -9.36 -3.50
N GLY A 80 9.73 -10.40 -3.83
CA GLY A 80 9.82 -11.59 -2.99
C GLY A 80 8.79 -12.63 -3.38
N SER A 81 8.39 -13.46 -2.42
CA SER A 81 7.47 -14.56 -2.66
C SER A 81 6.12 -14.08 -3.15
N SER A 82 5.53 -14.82 -4.10
CA SER A 82 4.21 -14.50 -4.62
C SER A 82 3.14 -14.80 -3.56
N ARG A 83 2.48 -13.74 -3.07
CA ARG A 83 1.43 -13.87 -2.06
C ARG A 83 0.28 -12.92 -2.35
N GLU A 84 -0.87 -13.48 -2.65
CA GLU A 84 -2.08 -12.67 -2.76
C GLU A 84 -2.42 -12.00 -1.43
N HIS A 85 -2.03 -12.61 -0.32
CA HIS A 85 -2.25 -12.09 1.03
C HIS A 85 -1.68 -10.68 1.22
N ALA A 86 -0.60 -10.36 0.53
CA ALA A 86 -0.01 -9.02 0.61
C ALA A 86 -1.00 -7.96 0.12
N VAL A 87 -1.66 -8.23 -1.01
CA VAL A 87 -2.67 -7.31 -1.54
C VAL A 87 -3.90 -7.28 -0.63
N TRP A 88 -4.33 -8.44 -0.13
CA TRP A 88 -5.47 -8.49 0.79
C TRP A 88 -5.22 -7.66 2.04
N ALA A 89 -4.01 -7.73 2.60
CA ALA A 89 -3.66 -6.96 3.79
C ALA A 89 -3.73 -5.46 3.53
N LEU A 90 -3.18 -5.01 2.40
CA LEU A 90 -3.21 -3.60 2.02
C LEU A 90 -4.64 -3.12 1.79
N PHE A 91 -5.44 -3.90 1.09
CA PHE A 91 -6.83 -3.56 0.79
C PHE A 91 -7.68 -3.54 2.05
N ASP A 92 -7.55 -4.55 2.89
CA ASP A 92 -8.30 -4.66 4.14
C ASP A 92 -7.94 -3.53 5.11
N TYR A 93 -6.68 -3.10 5.10
CA TYR A 93 -6.24 -1.97 5.92
C TYR A 93 -6.91 -0.66 5.50
N GLY A 94 -7.24 -0.52 4.22
CA GLY A 94 -7.93 0.64 3.70
C GLY A 94 -7.35 1.25 2.44
N PHE A 95 -6.20 0.80 1.98
CA PHE A 95 -5.64 1.34 0.75
C PHE A 95 -6.42 0.88 -0.48
N ARG A 96 -6.55 1.76 -1.45
CA ARG A 96 -7.23 1.49 -2.72
C ARG A 96 -6.33 1.75 -3.92
N VAL A 97 -5.30 2.57 -3.72
CA VAL A 97 -4.35 2.96 -4.77
C VAL A 97 -2.94 2.86 -4.20
N ILE A 98 -2.03 2.29 -4.98
CA ILE A 98 -0.59 2.30 -4.65
C ILE A 98 0.13 2.94 -5.82
N ILE A 99 0.95 3.95 -5.53
CA ILE A 99 1.73 4.67 -6.55
C ILE A 99 3.20 4.39 -6.31
N ALA A 100 3.88 3.89 -7.33
CA ALA A 100 5.30 3.54 -7.25
C ALA A 100 5.96 3.63 -8.63
N PRO A 101 7.30 3.73 -8.69
CA PRO A 101 8.00 3.72 -9.98
C PRO A 101 7.97 2.33 -10.63
N SER A 102 7.89 1.28 -9.84
CA SER A 102 7.78 -0.08 -10.35
C SER A 102 7.23 -1.02 -9.29
N PHE A 103 6.70 -2.14 -9.75
CA PHE A 103 6.14 -3.22 -8.92
C PHE A 103 6.69 -4.56 -9.41
N ALA A 104 6.77 -5.53 -8.52
CA ALA A 104 6.97 -6.91 -8.94
C ALA A 104 5.75 -7.37 -9.76
N ASP A 105 6.00 -8.13 -10.83
CA ASP A 105 4.96 -8.49 -11.80
C ASP A 105 3.77 -9.21 -11.19
N ILE A 106 4.02 -10.18 -10.34
CA ILE A 106 2.94 -10.96 -9.74
C ILE A 106 2.13 -10.11 -8.78
N PHE A 107 2.79 -9.28 -7.99
CA PHE A 107 2.09 -8.36 -7.10
C PHE A 107 1.20 -7.41 -7.89
N PHE A 108 1.74 -6.84 -8.97
CA PHE A 108 1.00 -5.92 -9.84
C PHE A 108 -0.28 -6.57 -10.36
N ASN A 109 -0.18 -7.80 -10.86
CA ASN A 109 -1.32 -8.52 -11.37
C ASN A 109 -2.33 -8.88 -10.28
N ASN A 110 -1.86 -9.24 -9.09
CA ASN A 110 -2.72 -9.59 -7.97
C ASN A 110 -3.53 -8.39 -7.46
N CYS A 111 -3.01 -7.17 -7.65
CA CYS A 111 -3.75 -5.97 -7.25
C CYS A 111 -5.12 -5.89 -7.94
N PHE A 112 -5.16 -6.14 -9.23
CA PHE A 112 -6.41 -6.04 -10.00
C PHE A 112 -7.45 -7.06 -9.54
N LYS A 113 -7.02 -8.25 -9.13
CA LYS A 113 -7.93 -9.28 -8.65
C LYS A 113 -8.68 -8.88 -7.38
N THR A 114 -8.09 -8.00 -6.60
CA THR A 114 -8.67 -7.55 -5.32
C THR A 114 -9.42 -6.23 -5.46
N GLY A 115 -9.17 -5.50 -6.54
CA GLY A 115 -9.72 -4.16 -6.72
C GLY A 115 -8.79 -3.06 -6.28
N MET A 116 -7.53 -3.39 -6.02
CA MET A 116 -6.48 -2.43 -5.74
C MET A 116 -5.94 -1.90 -7.06
N LEU A 117 -5.70 -0.59 -7.15
CA LEU A 117 -5.15 0.04 -8.35
C LEU A 117 -3.66 0.35 -8.17
N PRO A 118 -2.77 -0.36 -8.87
CA PRO A 118 -1.35 0.00 -8.89
C PRO A 118 -1.11 1.01 -10.02
N ILE A 119 -0.44 2.10 -9.70
CA ILE A 119 -0.11 3.16 -10.66
C ILE A 119 1.41 3.27 -10.74
N VAL A 120 1.94 3.20 -11.96
CA VAL A 120 3.36 3.38 -12.21
C VAL A 120 3.59 4.81 -12.71
N LEU A 121 4.48 5.54 -12.02
CA LEU A 121 4.92 6.86 -12.43
C LEU A 121 6.45 6.84 -12.50
N GLU A 122 7.03 7.74 -13.28
CA GLU A 122 8.48 7.85 -13.36
C GLU A 122 9.08 8.29 -12.03
N SER A 123 10.32 7.91 -11.79
CA SER A 123 11.00 8.20 -10.52
C SER A 123 11.00 9.70 -10.20
N ALA A 124 11.14 10.55 -11.21
CA ALA A 124 11.11 12.00 -11.00
C ALA A 124 9.76 12.47 -10.49
N GLU A 125 8.68 11.89 -11.00
CA GLU A 125 7.33 12.21 -10.53
C GLU A 125 7.11 11.69 -9.11
N ILE A 126 7.61 10.51 -8.80
CA ILE A 126 7.54 9.95 -7.45
C ILE A 126 8.28 10.86 -6.47
N ASP A 127 9.48 11.31 -6.82
CA ASP A 127 10.25 12.24 -5.99
C ASP A 127 9.48 13.53 -5.74
N TYR A 128 8.81 14.01 -6.78
CA TYR A 128 7.98 15.21 -6.65
C TYR A 128 6.87 15.01 -5.62
N PHE A 129 6.15 13.86 -5.70
CA PHE A 129 5.09 13.58 -4.75
C PHE A 129 5.61 13.44 -3.31
N PHE A 130 6.78 12.84 -3.13
CA PHE A 130 7.38 12.76 -1.80
C PHE A 130 7.76 14.13 -1.24
N SER A 131 8.04 15.10 -2.12
CA SER A 131 8.38 16.46 -1.70
C SER A 131 7.18 17.31 -1.30
N LEU A 132 5.97 16.88 -1.66
CA LEU A 132 4.76 17.63 -1.35
C LEU A 132 4.39 17.49 0.12
N ASP A 133 3.67 18.51 0.61
CA ASP A 133 3.04 18.43 1.93
C ASP A 133 2.08 17.23 1.95
N SER A 134 2.22 16.37 2.95
CA SER A 134 1.39 15.18 3.07
C SER A 134 -0.09 15.47 3.31
N ASP A 135 -0.43 16.72 3.61
CA ASP A 135 -1.83 17.13 3.77
C ASP A 135 -2.50 17.54 2.45
N ILE A 136 -1.78 17.47 1.35
CA ILE A 136 -2.35 17.77 0.03
C ILE A 136 -3.18 16.58 -0.43
N TYR A 137 -4.38 16.86 -0.95
CA TYR A 137 -5.21 15.84 -1.56
C TYR A 137 -4.75 15.55 -2.97
N VAL A 138 -4.72 14.27 -3.30
CA VAL A 138 -4.44 13.80 -4.66
C VAL A 138 -5.72 13.15 -5.19
N GLU A 139 -6.02 13.46 -6.43
CA GLU A 139 -7.20 12.94 -7.11
C GLU A 139 -6.77 11.97 -8.20
N VAL A 140 -7.31 10.75 -8.13
CA VAL A 140 -7.04 9.72 -9.14
C VAL A 140 -8.34 9.50 -9.92
N ASN A 141 -8.29 9.81 -11.20
CA ASN A 141 -9.45 9.64 -12.08
C ASN A 141 -9.36 8.27 -12.75
N LEU A 142 -10.19 7.34 -12.28
CA LEU A 142 -10.15 5.95 -12.72
C LEU A 142 -10.62 5.78 -14.17
N SER A 143 -11.36 6.74 -14.70
CA SER A 143 -11.85 6.67 -16.10
C SER A 143 -10.72 6.81 -17.12
N LEU A 144 -9.57 7.33 -16.71
CA LEU A 144 -8.41 7.54 -17.59
C LEU A 144 -7.41 6.40 -17.55
N ILE A 145 -7.68 5.37 -16.74
CA ILE A 145 -6.74 4.28 -16.54
C ILE A 145 -7.33 3.01 -17.11
N HIS A 146 -6.63 2.43 -18.08
CA HIS A 146 -7.06 1.22 -18.77
C HIS A 146 -5.97 0.18 -18.83
#